data_30a257c93f1f7f59d795da70e65861e5
#
_entry.id   30a257c93f1f7f59d795da70e65861e5
#
_cell.length_a   1.000
_cell.length_b   1.000
_cell.length_c   1.000
_cell.angle_alpha   90.00
_cell.angle_beta   90.00
_cell.angle_gamma   90.00
#
_symmetry.space_group_name_H-M   'P 1'
#
loop_
_entity.id
_entity.type
_entity.pdbx_description
1 polymer ?
#
loop_
_entity_poly.entity_id
_entity_poly.type
_entity_poly.pdbx_seq_one_letter_code
_entity_poly.pdbx_strand_id
1 'polypeptide(L)'
;MNHPTNEPSPSNRNDFLECLRLIERLHRRILDILKFRLEALGYTDINSVQALLLHNIADREMTAGELRTRGYYLGSNVSYNLKKMVSNGYITQERSEHDLRSIRIKLSPKGLNIHTLISELFDQQLELINAEQVLQGGDFNPLREQLRHLETFWDQQVSCY
;
A
#
# COMPACT_ATOMS: atom_id res chain seq x y z
N MET A 1 -0.77 -31.80 34.20
CA MET A 1 -1.15 -31.77 32.78
C MET A 1 -0.13 -30.88 32.08
N ASN A 2 0.84 -31.49 31.40
CA ASN A 2 1.86 -30.74 30.65
C ASN A 2 1.22 -30.21 29.36
N HIS A 3 1.04 -28.89 29.24
CA HIS A 3 0.81 -28.28 27.94
C HIS A 3 2.08 -28.47 27.10
N PRO A 4 2.02 -29.05 25.92
CA PRO A 4 3.17 -29.06 25.02
C PRO A 4 3.49 -27.61 24.68
N THR A 5 4.65 -27.12 25.12
CA THR A 5 5.23 -25.87 24.64
C THR A 5 5.52 -26.05 23.16
N ASN A 6 4.63 -25.52 22.32
CA ASN A 6 4.77 -25.54 20.86
C ASN A 6 5.79 -24.48 20.46
N GLU A 7 7.04 -24.64 20.93
CA GLU A 7 8.14 -23.77 20.52
C GLU A 7 8.43 -24.04 19.03
N PRO A 8 8.41 -22.99 18.20
CA PRO A 8 8.72 -23.14 16.78
C PRO A 8 10.14 -23.68 16.62
N SER A 9 10.34 -24.61 15.68
CA SER A 9 11.69 -25.09 15.37
C SER A 9 12.61 -23.92 15.00
N PRO A 10 13.92 -24.00 15.29
CA PRO A 10 14.87 -22.93 14.93
C PRO A 10 14.84 -22.57 13.45
N SER A 11 14.60 -23.53 12.57
CA SER A 11 14.43 -23.32 11.13
C SER A 11 13.20 -22.45 10.84
N ASN A 12 12.04 -22.81 11.38
CA ASN A 12 10.79 -22.06 11.17
C ASN A 12 10.88 -20.61 11.67
N ARG A 13 11.60 -20.37 12.78
CA ARG A 13 11.85 -19.02 13.30
C ARG A 13 12.70 -18.21 12.32
N ASN A 14 13.76 -18.79 11.76
CA ASN A 14 14.64 -18.11 10.81
C ASN A 14 13.88 -17.76 9.50
N ASP A 15 13.08 -18.70 8.99
CA ASP A 15 12.27 -18.52 7.80
C ASP A 15 11.22 -17.40 8.01
N PHE A 16 10.58 -17.38 9.17
CA PHE A 16 9.67 -16.31 9.56
C PHE A 16 10.35 -14.93 9.54
N LEU A 17 11.53 -14.80 10.18
CA LEU A 17 12.26 -13.53 10.21
C LEU A 17 12.73 -13.11 8.81
N GLU A 18 13.08 -14.06 7.94
CA GLU A 18 13.45 -13.74 6.55
C GLU A 18 12.22 -13.28 5.75
N CYS A 19 11.04 -13.88 5.96
CA CYS A 19 9.79 -13.39 5.36
C CYS A 19 9.51 -11.93 5.73
N LEU A 20 9.67 -11.55 7.01
CA LEU A 20 9.49 -10.15 7.44
C LEU A 20 10.48 -9.20 6.74
N ARG A 21 11.76 -9.59 6.64
CA ARG A 21 12.77 -8.79 5.92
C ARG A 21 12.46 -8.68 4.43
N LEU A 22 11.94 -9.74 3.81
CA LEU A 22 11.53 -9.74 2.41
C LEU A 22 10.37 -8.77 2.16
N ILE A 23 9.33 -8.82 2.99
CA ILE A 23 8.18 -7.90 2.90
C ILE A 23 8.66 -6.44 2.98
N GLU A 24 9.54 -6.12 3.94
CA GLU A 24 10.09 -4.78 4.09
C GLU A 24 10.94 -4.35 2.87
N ARG A 25 11.79 -5.25 2.36
CA ARG A 25 12.60 -4.97 1.16
C ARG A 25 11.74 -4.80 -0.10
N LEU A 26 10.73 -5.64 -0.29
CA LEU A 26 9.81 -5.55 -1.43
C LEU A 26 9.04 -4.25 -1.41
N HIS A 27 8.53 -3.83 -0.26
CA HIS A 27 7.88 -2.53 -0.13
C HIS A 27 8.81 -1.37 -0.55
N ARG A 28 10.05 -1.36 -0.08
CA ARG A 28 11.05 -0.35 -0.51
C ARG A 28 11.31 -0.39 -2.01
N ARG A 29 11.42 -1.59 -2.63
CA ARG A 29 11.65 -1.72 -4.07
C ARG A 29 10.49 -1.20 -4.90
N ILE A 30 9.25 -1.41 -4.47
CA ILE A 30 8.07 -0.81 -5.10
C ILE A 30 8.19 0.72 -5.07
N LEU A 31 8.54 1.31 -3.93
CA LEU A 31 8.72 2.76 -3.82
C LEU A 31 9.88 3.29 -4.67
N ASP A 32 10.98 2.54 -4.80
CA ASP A 32 12.11 2.90 -5.68
C ASP A 32 11.67 2.92 -7.16
N ILE A 33 10.94 1.90 -7.63
CA ILE A 33 10.42 1.82 -9.00
C ILE A 33 9.49 3.02 -9.29
N LEU A 34 8.58 3.33 -8.38
CA LEU A 34 7.69 4.49 -8.49
C LEU A 34 8.47 5.80 -8.54
N LYS A 35 9.49 5.95 -7.69
CA LYS A 35 10.35 7.13 -7.65
C LYS A 35 11.05 7.33 -9.01
N PHE A 36 11.72 6.31 -9.53
CA PHE A 36 12.40 6.39 -10.83
C PHE A 36 11.44 6.74 -11.97
N ARG A 37 10.23 6.18 -11.95
CA ARG A 37 9.22 6.49 -12.98
C ARG A 37 8.75 7.93 -12.91
N LEU A 38 8.47 8.45 -11.71
CA LEU A 38 8.06 9.84 -11.51
C LEU A 38 9.17 10.82 -11.92
N GLU A 39 10.41 10.57 -11.52
CA GLU A 39 11.59 11.39 -11.89
C GLU A 39 11.80 11.40 -13.41
N ALA A 40 11.72 10.25 -14.07
CA ALA A 40 11.86 10.13 -15.52
C ALA A 40 10.80 10.92 -16.30
N LEU A 41 9.62 11.12 -15.72
CA LEU A 41 8.52 11.89 -16.29
C LEU A 41 8.48 13.35 -15.82
N GLY A 42 9.47 13.79 -15.03
CA GLY A 42 9.61 15.17 -14.57
C GLY A 42 8.67 15.58 -13.42
N TYR A 43 8.07 14.62 -12.72
CA TYR A 43 7.28 14.91 -11.52
C TYR A 43 8.18 15.26 -10.34
N THR A 44 8.12 16.52 -9.86
CA THR A 44 8.95 17.01 -8.75
C THR A 44 8.15 17.40 -7.51
N ASP A 45 6.84 17.49 -7.62
CA ASP A 45 5.92 17.95 -6.57
C ASP A 45 5.15 16.81 -5.88
N ILE A 46 5.48 15.56 -6.24
CA ILE A 46 4.92 14.34 -5.65
C ILE A 46 6.04 13.29 -5.44
N ASN A 47 6.02 12.59 -4.31
CA ASN A 47 6.94 11.50 -4.05
C ASN A 47 6.27 10.12 -4.24
N SER A 48 7.07 9.05 -4.22
CA SER A 48 6.59 7.68 -4.43
C SER A 48 5.54 7.22 -3.40
N VAL A 49 5.67 7.66 -2.15
CA VAL A 49 4.70 7.34 -1.09
C VAL A 49 3.35 8.00 -1.37
N GLN A 50 3.35 9.28 -1.76
CA GLN A 50 2.16 10.02 -2.12
C GLN A 50 1.50 9.46 -3.39
N ALA A 51 2.31 9.11 -4.39
CA ALA A 51 1.83 8.51 -5.62
C ALA A 51 1.16 7.13 -5.37
N LEU A 52 1.78 6.29 -4.55
CA LEU A 52 1.19 5.01 -4.15
C LEU A 52 -0.14 5.21 -3.38
N LEU A 53 -0.22 6.26 -2.54
CA LEU A 53 -1.46 6.60 -1.85
C LEU A 53 -2.56 7.01 -2.83
N LEU A 54 -2.26 7.84 -3.85
CA LEU A 54 -3.23 8.19 -4.90
C LEU A 54 -3.71 6.94 -5.65
N HIS A 55 -2.80 6.01 -5.97
CA HIS A 55 -3.17 4.74 -6.60
C HIS A 55 -4.13 3.93 -5.73
N ASN A 56 -3.90 3.87 -4.41
CA ASN A 56 -4.74 3.13 -3.47
C ASN A 56 -6.11 3.78 -3.21
N ILE A 57 -6.23 5.11 -3.34
CA ILE A 57 -7.51 5.83 -3.31
C ILE A 57 -8.34 5.44 -4.54
N ALA A 58 -7.70 5.31 -5.70
CA ALA A 58 -8.33 5.04 -6.99
C ALA A 58 -9.43 6.07 -7.32
N ASP A 59 -10.52 5.60 -7.93
CA ASP A 59 -11.70 6.38 -8.30
C ASP A 59 -12.75 6.49 -7.17
N ARG A 60 -12.40 6.05 -5.95
CA ARG A 60 -13.31 5.99 -4.81
C ARG A 60 -13.27 7.27 -3.99
N GLU A 61 -14.42 7.63 -3.47
CA GLU A 61 -14.50 8.61 -2.39
C GLU A 61 -14.26 7.90 -1.06
N MET A 62 -13.38 8.44 -0.22
CA MET A 62 -13.13 7.89 1.10
C MET A 62 -12.77 8.98 2.11
N THR A 63 -12.97 8.68 3.38
CA THR A 63 -12.56 9.57 4.46
C THR A 63 -11.10 9.35 4.85
N ALA A 64 -10.50 10.33 5.52
CA ALA A 64 -9.15 10.18 6.10
C ALA A 64 -9.11 9.04 7.16
N GLY A 65 -10.25 8.76 7.80
CA GLY A 65 -10.41 7.64 8.73
C GLY A 65 -10.34 6.30 7.99
N GLU A 66 -11.07 6.16 6.89
CA GLU A 66 -11.05 4.95 6.06
C GLU A 66 -9.66 4.66 5.47
N LEU A 67 -8.93 5.69 5.08
CA LEU A 67 -7.54 5.53 4.63
C LEU A 67 -6.63 4.94 5.71
N ARG A 68 -6.81 5.36 6.96
CA ARG A 68 -6.04 4.83 8.10
C ARG A 68 -6.42 3.39 8.42
N THR A 69 -7.72 3.07 8.46
CA THR A 69 -8.20 1.71 8.76
C THR A 69 -7.88 0.70 7.68
N ARG A 70 -7.72 1.13 6.43
CA ARG A 70 -7.29 0.25 5.33
C ARG A 70 -5.78 -0.02 5.31
N GLY A 71 -5.05 0.40 6.35
CA GLY A 71 -3.62 0.09 6.48
C GLY A 71 -2.71 0.81 5.49
N TYR A 72 -3.26 1.74 4.68
CA TYR A 72 -2.45 2.39 3.66
C TYR A 72 -1.36 3.28 4.24
N TYR A 73 -1.52 3.78 5.48
CA TYR A 73 -0.46 4.53 6.19
C TYR A 73 -0.73 4.68 7.68
N LEU A 74 0.35 4.75 8.46
CA LEU A 74 0.32 4.97 9.91
C LEU A 74 0.27 6.47 10.30
N GLY A 75 -0.73 6.82 11.08
CA GLY A 75 -0.75 7.95 12.00
C GLY A 75 -0.50 9.35 11.41
N SER A 76 0.46 10.08 11.96
CA SER A 76 0.77 11.48 11.66
C SER A 76 1.17 11.74 10.20
N ASN A 77 1.78 10.77 9.52
CA ASN A 77 2.23 10.91 8.14
C ASN A 77 1.06 10.97 7.13
N VAL A 78 -0.10 10.34 7.42
CA VAL A 78 -1.28 10.43 6.54
C VAL A 78 -1.77 11.86 6.44
N SER A 79 -1.98 12.52 7.58
CA SER A 79 -2.49 13.89 7.61
C SER A 79 -1.54 14.89 6.92
N TYR A 80 -0.23 14.71 7.10
CA TYR A 80 0.76 15.54 6.41
C TYR A 80 0.73 15.32 4.89
N ASN A 81 0.76 14.06 4.44
CA ASN A 81 0.73 13.73 3.02
C ASN A 81 -0.57 14.16 2.36
N LEU A 82 -1.73 13.98 3.01
CA LEU A 82 -3.02 14.45 2.50
C LEU A 82 -3.02 15.97 2.31
N LYS A 83 -2.58 16.75 3.32
CA LYS A 83 -2.47 18.21 3.21
C LYS A 83 -1.58 18.63 2.05
N LYS A 84 -0.43 17.98 1.89
CA LYS A 84 0.50 18.25 0.79
C LYS A 84 -0.13 17.94 -0.57
N MET A 85 -0.81 16.82 -0.71
CA MET A 85 -1.47 16.43 -1.96
C MET A 85 -2.65 17.34 -2.31
N VAL A 86 -3.39 17.84 -1.30
CA VAL A 86 -4.44 18.86 -1.51
C VAL A 86 -3.80 20.16 -2.01
N SER A 87 -2.74 20.65 -1.33
CA SER A 87 -2.07 21.89 -1.72
C SER A 87 -1.44 21.82 -3.11
N ASN A 88 -0.98 20.64 -3.53
CA ASN A 88 -0.41 20.39 -4.87
C ASN A 88 -1.49 20.07 -5.92
N GLY A 89 -2.78 20.06 -5.55
CA GLY A 89 -3.90 19.86 -6.45
C GLY A 89 -4.14 18.43 -6.94
N TYR A 90 -3.59 17.41 -6.24
CA TYR A 90 -3.82 16.00 -6.57
C TYR A 90 -5.12 15.45 -5.98
N ILE A 91 -5.56 16.02 -4.86
CA ILE A 91 -6.75 15.60 -4.12
C ILE A 91 -7.66 16.80 -3.92
N THR A 92 -8.96 16.58 -4.05
CA THR A 92 -10.03 17.48 -3.58
C THR A 92 -10.58 16.98 -2.26
N GLN A 93 -11.01 17.92 -1.41
CA GLN A 93 -11.66 17.64 -0.13
C GLN A 93 -13.06 18.26 -0.16
N GLU A 94 -14.05 17.45 0.14
CA GLU A 94 -15.43 17.88 0.24
C GLU A 94 -15.99 17.51 1.62
N ARG A 95 -16.77 18.40 2.24
CA ARG A 95 -17.49 18.04 3.46
C ARG A 95 -18.64 17.12 3.10
N SER A 96 -18.82 16.06 3.86
CA SER A 96 -19.98 15.19 3.69
C SER A 96 -21.26 15.96 3.98
N GLU A 97 -22.25 15.88 3.09
CA GLU A 97 -23.57 16.48 3.31
C GLU A 97 -24.34 15.83 4.46
N HIS A 98 -24.03 14.56 4.75
CA HIS A 98 -24.71 13.78 5.80
C HIS A 98 -24.01 13.81 7.17
N ASP A 99 -22.70 14.11 7.19
CA ASP A 99 -21.90 14.25 8.40
C ASP A 99 -20.86 15.36 8.24
N LEU A 100 -21.18 16.53 8.74
CA LEU A 100 -20.33 17.74 8.65
C LEU A 100 -18.96 17.58 9.35
N ARG A 101 -18.76 16.50 10.14
CA ARG A 101 -17.47 16.16 10.79
C ARG A 101 -16.59 15.31 9.91
N SER A 102 -17.14 14.71 8.86
CA SER A 102 -16.45 13.81 7.96
C SER A 102 -16.02 14.55 6.70
N ILE A 103 -14.71 14.55 6.43
CA ILE A 103 -14.12 15.08 5.21
C ILE A 103 -13.92 13.93 4.24
N ARG A 104 -14.57 13.98 3.09
CA ARG A 104 -14.36 13.07 1.98
C ARG A 104 -13.22 13.57 1.11
N ILE A 105 -12.39 12.63 0.69
CA ILE A 105 -11.28 12.86 -0.23
C ILE A 105 -11.55 12.13 -1.54
N LYS A 106 -11.21 12.80 -2.63
CA LYS A 106 -11.37 12.30 -3.99
C LYS A 106 -10.18 12.75 -4.83
N LEU A 107 -9.77 11.93 -5.78
CA LEU A 107 -8.74 12.34 -6.73
C LEU A 107 -9.25 13.49 -7.62
N SER A 108 -8.40 14.49 -7.83
CA SER A 108 -8.59 15.48 -8.89
C SER A 108 -8.25 14.87 -10.26
N PRO A 109 -8.51 15.53 -11.38
CA PRO A 109 -8.00 15.10 -12.69
C PRO A 109 -6.49 14.89 -12.70
N LYS A 110 -5.71 15.76 -12.00
CA LYS A 110 -4.26 15.61 -11.81
C LYS A 110 -3.92 14.35 -11.03
N GLY A 111 -4.67 14.04 -9.98
CA GLY A 111 -4.51 12.81 -9.17
C GLY A 111 -4.86 11.55 -9.96
N LEU A 112 -5.91 11.59 -10.77
CA LEU A 112 -6.30 10.49 -11.66
C LEU A 112 -5.22 10.18 -12.70
N ASN A 113 -4.52 11.18 -13.22
CA ASN A 113 -3.40 10.97 -14.13
C ASN A 113 -2.27 10.17 -13.45
N ILE A 114 -1.94 10.48 -12.19
CA ILE A 114 -0.95 9.70 -11.43
C ILE A 114 -1.45 8.28 -11.17
N HIS A 115 -2.72 8.11 -10.80
CA HIS A 115 -3.32 6.79 -10.62
C HIS A 115 -3.19 5.93 -11.89
N THR A 116 -3.54 6.47 -13.06
CA THR A 116 -3.43 5.77 -14.35
C THR A 116 -1.98 5.41 -14.66
N LEU A 117 -1.05 6.35 -14.49
CA LEU A 117 0.38 6.15 -14.71
C LEU A 117 0.94 5.00 -13.87
N ILE A 118 0.53 4.89 -12.61
CA ILE A 118 0.98 3.83 -11.71
C ILE A 118 0.32 2.49 -12.07
N SER A 119 -0.95 2.50 -12.46
CA SER A 119 -1.63 1.29 -12.95
C SER A 119 -0.91 0.72 -14.17
N GLU A 120 -0.61 1.54 -15.17
CA GLU A 120 0.15 1.14 -16.35
C GLU A 120 1.56 0.62 -16.00
N LEU A 121 2.23 1.26 -15.04
CA LEU A 121 3.53 0.78 -14.56
C LEU A 121 3.42 -0.60 -13.91
N PHE A 122 2.42 -0.85 -13.09
CA PHE A 122 2.22 -2.16 -12.46
C PHE A 122 1.83 -3.23 -13.47
N ASP A 123 1.04 -2.90 -14.50
CA ASP A 123 0.74 -3.80 -15.60
C ASP A 123 2.01 -4.21 -16.36
N GLN A 124 2.88 -3.24 -16.68
CA GLN A 124 4.20 -3.49 -17.29
C GLN A 124 5.10 -4.37 -16.40
N GLN A 125 5.12 -4.13 -15.07
CA GLN A 125 5.87 -4.98 -14.14
C GLN A 125 5.31 -6.41 -14.11
N LEU A 126 4.00 -6.59 -14.14
CA LEU A 126 3.37 -7.90 -14.19
C LEU A 126 3.74 -8.67 -15.46
N GLU A 127 3.72 -7.99 -16.62
CA GLU A 127 4.16 -8.58 -17.88
C GLU A 127 5.62 -9.06 -17.81
N LEU A 128 6.53 -8.26 -17.25
CA LEU A 128 7.94 -8.63 -17.07
C LEU A 128 8.10 -9.81 -16.11
N ILE A 129 7.40 -9.82 -14.98
CA ILE A 129 7.41 -10.92 -14.00
C ILE A 129 6.97 -12.23 -14.66
N ASN A 130 5.94 -12.18 -15.51
CA ASN A 130 5.45 -13.34 -16.24
C ASN A 130 6.44 -13.79 -17.32
N ALA A 131 7.01 -12.86 -18.08
CA ALA A 131 7.99 -13.16 -19.13
C ALA A 131 9.27 -13.80 -18.57
N GLU A 132 9.75 -13.31 -17.44
CA GLU A 132 10.95 -13.81 -16.73
C GLU A 132 10.65 -15.05 -15.86
N GLN A 133 9.40 -15.50 -15.81
CA GLN A 133 8.96 -16.64 -15.00
C GLN A 133 9.42 -16.56 -13.52
N VAL A 134 9.35 -15.35 -12.95
CA VAL A 134 9.80 -15.06 -11.58
C VAL A 134 9.05 -15.91 -10.54
N LEU A 135 7.78 -16.20 -10.77
CA LEU A 135 6.99 -17.10 -9.94
C LEU A 135 6.76 -18.44 -10.64
N GLN A 136 6.98 -19.51 -9.92
CA GLN A 136 6.67 -20.85 -10.42
C GLN A 136 5.18 -20.97 -10.74
N GLY A 137 4.86 -21.29 -12.00
CA GLY A 137 3.48 -21.41 -12.47
C GLY A 137 2.77 -20.08 -12.75
N GLY A 138 3.40 -18.91 -12.58
CA GLY A 138 2.84 -17.59 -12.92
C GLY A 138 1.65 -17.14 -12.06
N ASP A 139 1.31 -17.90 -11.01
CA ASP A 139 0.13 -17.66 -10.18
C ASP A 139 0.48 -16.95 -8.86
N PHE A 140 -0.02 -15.73 -8.71
CA PHE A 140 0.10 -14.96 -7.48
C PHE A 140 -0.90 -15.37 -6.38
N ASN A 141 -1.90 -16.18 -6.68
CA ASN A 141 -2.97 -16.49 -5.75
C ASN A 141 -2.47 -17.17 -4.45
N PRO A 142 -1.57 -18.17 -4.49
CA PRO A 142 -1.06 -18.79 -3.27
C PRO A 142 -0.31 -17.80 -2.37
N LEU A 143 0.53 -16.93 -2.95
CA LEU A 143 1.27 -15.90 -2.22
C LEU A 143 0.30 -14.87 -1.60
N ARG A 144 -0.68 -14.41 -2.37
CA ARG A 144 -1.70 -13.48 -1.91
C ARG A 144 -2.46 -14.02 -0.70
N GLU A 145 -2.89 -15.29 -0.74
CA GLU A 145 -3.63 -15.91 0.38
C GLU A 145 -2.77 -16.03 1.64
N GLN A 146 -1.49 -16.41 1.51
CA GLN A 146 -0.59 -16.47 2.66
C GLN A 146 -0.35 -15.09 3.30
N LEU A 147 -0.14 -14.06 2.48
CA LEU A 147 0.02 -12.68 2.95
C LEU A 147 -1.25 -12.17 3.65
N ARG A 148 -2.44 -12.49 3.11
CA ARG A 148 -3.74 -12.13 3.72
C ARG A 148 -3.95 -12.79 5.09
N HIS A 149 -3.54 -14.05 5.25
CA HIS A 149 -3.63 -14.72 6.54
C HIS A 149 -2.74 -14.05 7.60
N LEU A 150 -1.51 -13.66 7.23
CA LEU A 150 -0.61 -12.91 8.11
C LEU A 150 -1.18 -11.53 8.46
N GLU A 151 -1.72 -10.80 7.49
CA GLU A 151 -2.36 -9.50 7.69
C GLU A 151 -3.52 -9.63 8.69
N THR A 152 -4.45 -10.56 8.46
CA THR A 152 -5.60 -10.80 9.33
C THR A 152 -5.17 -11.14 10.77
N PHE A 153 -4.13 -11.97 10.92
CA PHE A 153 -3.59 -12.32 12.24
C PHE A 153 -3.07 -11.07 12.96
N TRP A 154 -2.29 -10.22 12.29
CA TRP A 154 -1.75 -9.02 12.93
C TRP A 154 -2.80 -7.95 13.19
N ASP A 155 -3.81 -7.79 12.35
CA ASP A 155 -4.94 -6.90 12.60
C ASP A 155 -5.67 -7.26 13.90
N GLN A 156 -5.85 -8.56 14.16
CA GLN A 156 -6.42 -9.04 15.42
C GLN A 156 -5.51 -8.72 16.62
N GLN A 157 -4.19 -8.86 16.48
CA GLN A 157 -3.25 -8.52 17.56
C GLN A 157 -3.27 -7.01 17.87
N VAL A 158 -3.23 -6.15 16.85
CA VAL A 158 -3.26 -4.69 17.00
C VAL A 158 -4.58 -4.21 17.61
N SER A 159 -5.70 -4.88 17.32
CA SER A 159 -7.02 -4.54 17.86
C SER A 159 -7.18 -4.91 19.34
N CYS A 160 -6.27 -5.71 19.90
CA CYS A 160 -6.24 -6.10 21.31
C CYS A 160 -5.43 -5.13 22.19
N TYR A 161 -4.74 -4.15 21.61
CA TYR A 161 -3.97 -3.11 22.31
C TYR A 161 -4.66 -1.75 22.22
#